data_bf150ada99a66ec53a5ffb4bf6275273
#
_entry.id   bf150ada99a66ec53a5ffb4bf6275273
#
_cell.length_a   1.000
_cell.length_b   1.000
_cell.length_c   1.000
_cell.angle_alpha   90.00
_cell.angle_beta   90.00
_cell.angle_gamma   90.00
#
_symmetry.space_group_name_H-M   'P 1'
#
loop_
_entity.id
_entity.type
_entity.pdbx_description
1 polymer ?
#
loop_
_entity_poly.entity_id
_entity_poly.type
_entity_poly.pdbx_seq_one_letter_code
_entity_poly.pdbx_strand_id
1 'polypeptide(L)'
;DEPFGALDAQVRKELRRWLRQLHEELKFTSVFVTHDQEEATEVADRVVVMSQGNIEQADAPDRVWREPATRFVLEFMGEVNRLTGTVRGGQFHVGAHRWPLGYTPAYQGPVDLFLRPWEVDISRRTSLDSPLPVQVIEASPKGHYTQLVVQPLGWYHDPLTVVMAGEDVPVRGERLFVGLQKARLYNGDQRIETREEELALAQSA
;
A
#
# COMPACT_ATOMS: atom_id res chain seq x y z
N ASP A 1 17.31 21.19 1.54
CA ASP A 1 17.42 19.97 0.75
C ASP A 1 18.06 18.89 1.60
N GLU A 2 17.35 17.79 1.80
CA GLU A 2 17.76 16.61 2.59
C GLU A 2 18.41 16.92 3.96
N PRO A 3 17.75 17.70 4.84
CA PRO A 3 18.39 18.23 6.04
C PRO A 3 18.81 17.16 7.06
N PHE A 4 18.27 15.95 6.97
CA PHE A 4 18.52 14.87 7.92
C PHE A 4 19.39 13.73 7.39
N GLY A 5 19.81 13.78 6.12
CA GLY A 5 20.49 12.66 5.44
C GLY A 5 21.79 12.19 6.09
N ALA A 6 22.51 13.06 6.80
CA ALA A 6 23.78 12.72 7.45
C ALA A 6 23.63 12.25 8.92
N LEU A 7 22.41 12.16 9.47
CA LEU A 7 22.18 11.83 10.87
C LEU A 7 21.90 10.34 11.07
N ASP A 8 22.24 9.81 12.25
CA ASP A 8 21.80 8.48 12.66
C ASP A 8 20.28 8.41 12.88
N ALA A 9 19.71 7.22 12.87
CA ALA A 9 18.27 7.02 12.89
C ALA A 9 17.59 7.56 14.16
N GLN A 10 18.25 7.51 15.31
CA GLN A 10 17.67 8.00 16.56
C GLN A 10 17.66 9.53 16.61
N VAL A 11 18.77 10.16 16.29
CA VAL A 11 18.88 11.63 16.21
C VAL A 11 17.93 12.19 15.18
N ARG A 12 17.80 11.54 14.02
CA ARG A 12 16.84 11.90 12.97
C ARG A 12 15.41 11.91 13.50
N LYS A 13 15.00 10.87 14.20
CA LYS A 13 13.65 10.78 14.79
C LYS A 13 13.37 11.85 15.84
N GLU A 14 14.34 12.15 16.71
CA GLU A 14 14.22 13.20 17.72
C GLU A 14 14.11 14.59 17.07
N LEU A 15 14.92 14.84 16.05
CA LEU A 15 14.94 16.12 15.33
C LEU A 15 13.65 16.35 14.55
N ARG A 16 13.07 15.31 13.90
CA ARG A 16 11.76 15.41 13.23
C ARG A 16 10.66 15.82 14.23
N ARG A 17 10.62 15.22 15.42
CA ARG A 17 9.66 15.56 16.46
C ARG A 17 9.84 17.00 16.95
N TRP A 18 11.08 17.39 17.20
CA TRP A 18 11.39 18.76 17.61
C TRP A 18 11.00 19.79 16.55
N LEU A 19 11.29 19.52 15.28
CA LEU A 19 10.92 20.40 14.18
C LEU A 19 9.38 20.53 14.05
N ARG A 20 8.65 19.42 14.22
CA ARG A 20 7.18 19.44 14.23
C ARG A 20 6.64 20.32 15.36
N GLN A 21 7.17 20.17 16.60
CA GLN A 21 6.78 21.01 17.73
C GLN A 21 7.09 22.47 17.49
N LEU A 22 8.28 22.80 17.00
CA LEU A 22 8.68 24.17 16.69
C LEU A 22 7.75 24.81 15.64
N HIS A 23 7.37 24.05 14.63
CA HIS A 23 6.42 24.52 13.62
C HIS A 23 5.03 24.79 14.21
N GLU A 24 4.54 23.94 15.10
CA GLU A 24 3.25 24.13 15.79
C GLU A 24 3.26 25.35 16.73
N GLU A 25 4.39 25.64 17.38
CA GLU A 25 4.54 26.79 18.27
C GLU A 25 4.68 28.12 17.52
N LEU A 26 5.53 28.16 16.50
CA LEU A 26 5.89 29.40 15.80
C LEU A 26 5.01 29.69 14.57
N LYS A 27 4.28 28.70 14.05
CA LYS A 27 3.36 28.82 12.91
C LYS A 27 3.98 29.49 11.67
N PHE A 28 5.24 29.21 11.39
CA PHE A 28 5.91 29.70 10.18
C PHE A 28 5.68 28.76 8.99
N THR A 29 5.72 29.30 7.78
CA THR A 29 5.71 28.48 6.57
C THR A 29 7.11 28.05 6.21
N SER A 30 7.33 26.75 6.02
CA SER A 30 8.59 26.17 5.57
C SER A 30 8.37 25.24 4.40
N VAL A 31 9.36 25.12 3.53
CA VAL A 31 9.43 24.13 2.47
C VAL A 31 10.67 23.31 2.70
N PHE A 32 10.48 21.99 2.71
CA PHE A 32 11.58 21.09 2.92
C PHE A 32 11.55 19.95 1.89
N VAL A 33 12.70 19.58 1.36
CA VAL A 33 12.84 18.58 0.30
C VAL A 33 13.56 17.37 0.85
N THR A 34 12.98 16.20 0.66
CA THR A 34 13.54 14.92 1.08
C THR A 34 13.13 13.81 0.14
N HIS A 35 13.91 12.74 0.07
CA HIS A 35 13.52 11.47 -0.55
C HIS A 35 13.01 10.44 0.48
N ASP A 36 13.07 10.77 1.77
CA ASP A 36 12.60 9.91 2.85
C ASP A 36 11.11 10.14 3.13
N GLN A 37 10.33 9.09 2.94
CA GLN A 37 8.87 9.12 3.09
C GLN A 37 8.42 9.36 4.54
N GLU A 38 9.18 8.79 5.51
CA GLU A 38 8.88 9.00 6.94
C GLU A 38 9.11 10.46 7.32
N GLU A 39 10.19 11.07 6.80
CA GLU A 39 10.45 12.49 7.03
C GLU A 39 9.32 13.36 6.50
N ALA A 40 8.90 13.13 5.25
CA ALA A 40 7.83 13.90 4.63
C ALA A 40 6.51 13.76 5.41
N THR A 41 6.15 12.55 5.83
CA THR A 41 4.85 12.29 6.47
C THR A 41 4.80 12.67 7.94
N GLU A 42 5.92 12.63 8.68
CA GLU A 42 5.96 12.99 10.11
C GLU A 42 6.05 14.51 10.34
N VAL A 43 6.66 15.26 9.43
CA VAL A 43 6.98 16.69 9.64
C VAL A 43 5.97 17.62 8.94
N ALA A 44 5.53 17.28 7.74
CA ALA A 44 4.77 18.19 6.90
C ALA A 44 3.26 18.18 7.19
N ASP A 45 2.60 19.36 7.01
CA ASP A 45 1.14 19.47 6.93
C ASP A 45 0.61 19.15 5.54
N ARG A 46 1.47 19.30 4.53
CA ARG A 46 1.17 18.99 3.13
C ARG A 46 2.39 18.39 2.45
N VAL A 47 2.18 17.27 1.80
CA VAL A 47 3.20 16.56 1.01
C VAL A 47 2.96 16.80 -0.47
N VAL A 48 4.02 17.12 -1.20
CA VAL A 48 4.01 17.21 -2.66
C VAL A 48 4.93 16.11 -3.18
N VAL A 49 4.36 15.09 -3.81
CA VAL A 49 5.11 14.03 -4.47
C VAL A 49 5.42 14.47 -5.90
N MET A 50 6.67 14.41 -6.28
CA MET A 50 7.14 14.83 -7.62
C MET A 50 7.88 13.69 -8.31
N SER A 51 7.68 13.59 -9.63
CA SER A 51 8.42 12.67 -10.50
C SER A 51 8.72 13.35 -11.83
N GLN A 52 9.96 13.23 -12.30
CA GLN A 52 10.39 13.75 -13.61
C GLN A 52 9.98 15.23 -13.86
N GLY A 53 10.01 16.06 -12.81
CA GLY A 53 9.65 17.47 -12.88
C GLY A 53 8.14 17.76 -12.81
N ASN A 54 7.29 16.75 -12.73
CA ASN A 54 5.84 16.89 -12.60
C ASN A 54 5.40 16.65 -11.16
N ILE A 55 4.31 17.31 -10.76
CA ILE A 55 3.63 17.01 -9.51
C ILE A 55 2.68 15.86 -9.75
N GLU A 56 2.93 14.73 -9.05
CA GLU A 56 2.09 13.53 -9.09
C GLU A 56 0.88 13.66 -8.15
N GLN A 57 1.12 14.20 -6.96
CA GLN A 57 0.06 14.44 -5.97
C GLN A 57 0.51 15.52 -4.98
N ALA A 58 -0.42 16.34 -4.48
CA ALA A 58 -0.18 17.33 -3.45
C ALA A 58 -1.35 17.36 -2.48
N ASP A 59 -1.19 16.75 -1.30
CA ASP A 59 -2.27 16.59 -0.31
C ASP A 59 -1.71 16.48 1.11
N ALA A 60 -2.60 16.34 2.12
CA ALA A 60 -2.22 15.98 3.47
C ALA A 60 -1.52 14.60 3.49
N PRO A 61 -0.54 14.37 4.39
CA PRO A 61 0.23 13.12 4.44
C PRO A 61 -0.60 11.85 4.48
N ASP A 62 -1.67 11.84 5.28
CA ASP A 62 -2.56 10.69 5.41
C ASP A 62 -3.35 10.41 4.13
N ARG A 63 -3.72 11.43 3.36
CA ARG A 63 -4.39 11.26 2.05
C ARG A 63 -3.43 10.74 1.00
N VAL A 64 -2.21 11.29 0.91
CA VAL A 64 -1.19 10.75 -0.01
C VAL A 64 -0.94 9.26 0.26
N TRP A 65 -0.95 8.87 1.53
CA TRP A 65 -0.77 7.48 1.94
C TRP A 65 -1.96 6.57 1.62
N ARG A 66 -3.19 7.01 1.95
CA ARG A 66 -4.40 6.17 1.82
C ARG A 66 -5.00 6.19 0.42
N GLU A 67 -4.91 7.34 -0.24
CA GLU A 67 -5.54 7.64 -1.52
C GLU A 67 -4.50 8.08 -2.56
N PRO A 68 -3.48 7.25 -2.87
CA PRO A 68 -2.47 7.60 -3.86
C PRO A 68 -3.13 7.81 -5.23
N ALA A 69 -2.90 8.99 -5.82
CA ALA A 69 -3.51 9.38 -7.08
C ALA A 69 -2.96 8.59 -8.27
N THR A 70 -1.67 8.28 -8.25
CA THR A 70 -1.01 7.52 -9.31
C THR A 70 -0.34 6.26 -8.77
N ARG A 71 -0.07 5.31 -9.66
CA ARG A 71 0.72 4.13 -9.34
C ARG A 71 2.10 4.52 -8.77
N PHE A 72 2.74 5.55 -9.36
CA PHE A 72 4.02 6.03 -8.86
C PHE A 72 3.94 6.44 -7.39
N VAL A 73 2.93 7.22 -6.99
CA VAL A 73 2.74 7.62 -5.59
C VAL A 73 2.55 6.41 -4.69
N LEU A 74 1.74 5.43 -5.12
CA LEU A 74 1.49 4.21 -4.36
C LEU A 74 2.78 3.43 -4.07
N GLU A 75 3.58 3.17 -5.12
CA GLU A 75 4.85 2.43 -5.04
C GLU A 75 5.93 3.24 -4.31
N PHE A 76 5.99 4.55 -4.52
CA PHE A 76 6.91 5.44 -3.83
C PHE A 76 6.64 5.51 -2.33
N MET A 77 5.38 5.52 -1.89
CA MET A 77 4.97 5.64 -0.49
C MET A 77 5.09 4.33 0.32
N GLY A 78 5.72 3.28 -0.19
CA GLY A 78 6.04 2.08 0.57
C GLY A 78 5.83 0.78 -0.18
N GLU A 79 6.16 -0.32 0.48
CA GLU A 79 6.09 -1.67 -0.09
C GLU A 79 4.66 -2.05 -0.49
N VAL A 80 4.52 -2.63 -1.68
CA VAL A 80 3.25 -3.12 -2.22
C VAL A 80 3.42 -4.47 -2.91
N ASN A 81 2.40 -5.31 -2.82
CA ASN A 81 2.22 -6.45 -3.71
C ASN A 81 1.53 -6.00 -4.98
N ARG A 82 2.00 -6.47 -6.13
CA ARG A 82 1.38 -6.25 -7.44
C ARG A 82 0.93 -7.56 -8.03
N LEU A 83 -0.32 -7.61 -8.48
CA LEU A 83 -0.91 -8.75 -9.18
C LEU A 83 -1.47 -8.27 -10.51
N THR A 84 -0.96 -8.79 -11.61
CA THR A 84 -1.50 -8.49 -12.94
C THR A 84 -2.66 -9.42 -13.27
N GLY A 85 -3.77 -8.86 -13.71
CA GLY A 85 -4.98 -9.63 -14.01
C GLY A 85 -5.94 -8.87 -14.92
N THR A 86 -7.22 -9.25 -14.86
CA THR A 86 -8.27 -8.64 -15.66
C THR A 86 -9.52 -8.44 -14.83
N VAL A 87 -10.13 -7.26 -14.92
CA VAL A 87 -11.44 -6.99 -14.31
C VAL A 87 -12.55 -7.32 -15.30
N ARG A 88 -13.53 -8.12 -14.85
CA ARG A 88 -14.76 -8.44 -15.59
C ARG A 88 -15.91 -8.65 -14.62
N GLY A 89 -17.03 -7.95 -14.85
CA GLY A 89 -18.27 -8.15 -14.08
C GLY A 89 -18.11 -8.04 -12.55
N GLY A 90 -17.30 -7.09 -12.06
CA GLY A 90 -17.05 -6.92 -10.62
C GLY A 90 -16.11 -7.96 -10.01
N GLN A 91 -15.40 -8.71 -10.84
CA GLN A 91 -14.43 -9.70 -10.40
C GLN A 91 -13.04 -9.40 -10.97
N PHE A 92 -12.01 -9.58 -10.15
CA PHE A 92 -10.61 -9.63 -10.59
C PHE A 92 -10.26 -11.08 -10.94
N HIS A 93 -9.80 -11.28 -12.15
CA HIS A 93 -9.38 -12.59 -12.68
C HIS A 93 -7.86 -12.66 -12.69
N VAL A 94 -7.31 -13.65 -12.02
CA VAL A 94 -5.87 -13.93 -11.95
C VAL A 94 -5.64 -15.44 -12.15
N GLY A 95 -4.93 -15.81 -13.21
CA GLY A 95 -4.83 -17.21 -13.61
C GLY A 95 -6.20 -17.87 -13.83
N ALA A 96 -6.46 -19.00 -13.17
CA ALA A 96 -7.76 -19.68 -13.19
C ALA A 96 -8.72 -19.21 -12.09
N HIS A 97 -8.28 -18.31 -11.21
CA HIS A 97 -9.05 -17.85 -10.05
C HIS A 97 -9.76 -16.53 -10.30
N ARG A 98 -10.86 -16.33 -9.55
CA ARG A 98 -11.70 -15.15 -9.61
C ARG A 98 -11.86 -14.62 -8.19
N TRP A 99 -11.62 -13.33 -8.03
CA TRP A 99 -11.75 -12.63 -6.76
C TRP A 99 -12.84 -11.56 -6.86
N PRO A 100 -13.90 -11.60 -6.04
CA PRO A 100 -14.92 -10.56 -6.04
C PRO A 100 -14.34 -9.25 -5.49
N LEU A 101 -14.56 -8.15 -6.21
CA LEU A 101 -14.09 -6.83 -5.80
C LEU A 101 -15.03 -6.14 -4.79
N GLY A 102 -16.24 -6.69 -4.59
CA GLY A 102 -17.28 -6.06 -3.77
C GLY A 102 -18.04 -4.93 -4.48
N TYR A 103 -17.56 -4.49 -5.65
CA TYR A 103 -18.17 -3.48 -6.52
C TYR A 103 -17.88 -3.81 -7.99
N THR A 104 -18.57 -3.12 -8.89
CA THR A 104 -18.33 -3.29 -10.34
C THR A 104 -17.71 -2.01 -10.88
N PRO A 105 -16.38 -1.99 -11.14
CA PRO A 105 -15.74 -0.85 -11.77
C PRO A 105 -16.33 -0.56 -13.15
N ALA A 106 -16.38 0.72 -13.55
CA ALA A 106 -16.73 1.12 -14.91
C ALA A 106 -15.74 0.57 -15.94
N TYR A 107 -14.47 0.51 -15.57
CA TYR A 107 -13.41 -0.09 -16.39
C TYR A 107 -13.49 -1.61 -16.38
N GLN A 108 -13.40 -2.21 -17.59
CA GLN A 108 -13.30 -3.65 -17.80
C GLN A 108 -12.08 -3.92 -18.67
N GLY A 109 -11.23 -4.86 -18.29
CA GLY A 109 -10.03 -5.17 -19.06
C GLY A 109 -8.79 -5.44 -18.17
N PRO A 110 -7.59 -5.46 -18.78
CA PRO A 110 -6.34 -5.69 -18.05
C PRO A 110 -6.08 -4.61 -17.01
N VAL A 111 -5.68 -5.03 -15.81
CA VAL A 111 -5.35 -4.14 -14.67
C VAL A 111 -4.21 -4.70 -13.85
N ASP A 112 -3.53 -3.83 -13.14
CA ASP A 112 -2.69 -4.17 -12.01
C ASP A 112 -3.47 -3.92 -10.71
N LEU A 113 -3.52 -4.93 -9.87
CA LEU A 113 -4.09 -4.89 -8.54
C LEU A 113 -2.95 -4.75 -7.54
N PHE A 114 -3.03 -3.74 -6.67
CA PHE A 114 -2.04 -3.46 -5.65
C PHE A 114 -2.63 -3.58 -4.25
N LEU A 115 -1.81 -4.15 -3.35
CA LEU A 115 -2.11 -4.32 -1.93
C LEU A 115 -0.86 -4.03 -1.12
N ARG A 116 -1.01 -3.35 -0.01
CA ARG A 116 0.06 -3.28 0.97
C ARG A 116 0.19 -4.60 1.72
N PRO A 117 1.38 -4.96 2.24
CA PRO A 117 1.58 -6.24 2.92
C PRO A 117 0.61 -6.52 4.07
N TRP A 118 0.16 -5.49 4.79
CA TRP A 118 -0.81 -5.60 5.91
C TRP A 118 -2.28 -5.52 5.47
N GLU A 119 -2.56 -5.30 4.19
CA GLU A 119 -3.90 -5.33 3.61
C GLU A 119 -4.25 -6.70 3.03
N VAL A 120 -3.28 -7.62 3.02
CA VAL A 120 -3.50 -9.02 2.64
C VAL A 120 -3.97 -9.79 3.86
N ASP A 121 -5.21 -10.27 3.83
CA ASP A 121 -5.69 -11.18 4.86
C ASP A 121 -4.98 -12.51 4.76
N ILE A 122 -4.61 -13.09 5.90
CA ILE A 122 -3.94 -14.38 5.95
C ILE A 122 -4.55 -15.29 7.02
N SER A 123 -4.76 -16.57 6.69
CA SER A 123 -5.40 -17.54 7.57
C SER A 123 -4.84 -18.95 7.35
N ARG A 124 -4.86 -19.78 8.39
CA ARG A 124 -4.57 -21.23 8.29
C ARG A 124 -5.73 -22.03 7.71
N ARG A 125 -6.92 -21.46 7.67
CA ARG A 125 -8.11 -22.11 7.14
C ARG A 125 -8.64 -21.34 5.95
N THR A 126 -9.09 -22.06 4.93
CA THR A 126 -9.80 -21.43 3.82
C THR A 126 -11.12 -20.84 4.30
N SER A 127 -11.46 -19.66 3.78
CA SER A 127 -12.73 -18.99 4.01
C SER A 127 -13.17 -18.27 2.74
N LEU A 128 -14.36 -17.67 2.72
CA LEU A 128 -14.80 -16.82 1.61
C LEU A 128 -13.90 -15.59 1.45
N ASP A 129 -13.37 -15.07 2.57
CA ASP A 129 -12.51 -13.88 2.59
C ASP A 129 -11.04 -14.21 2.28
N SER A 130 -10.62 -15.47 2.50
CA SER A 130 -9.23 -15.92 2.26
C SER A 130 -9.23 -17.29 1.58
N PRO A 131 -9.62 -17.37 0.29
CA PRO A 131 -9.73 -18.65 -0.43
C PRO A 131 -8.45 -19.05 -1.18
N LEU A 132 -7.47 -18.14 -1.36
CA LEU A 132 -6.33 -18.33 -2.25
C LEU A 132 -5.17 -19.02 -1.53
N PRO A 133 -4.80 -20.25 -1.92
CA PRO A 133 -3.77 -21.01 -1.22
C PRO A 133 -2.37 -20.46 -1.51
N VAL A 134 -1.55 -20.37 -0.46
CA VAL A 134 -0.15 -19.97 -0.52
C VAL A 134 0.71 -20.89 0.34
N GLN A 135 2.02 -20.90 0.10
CA GLN A 135 3.01 -21.59 0.91
C GLN A 135 4.02 -20.59 1.45
N VAL A 136 4.34 -20.69 2.73
CA VAL A 136 5.34 -19.83 3.38
C VAL A 136 6.74 -20.15 2.84
N ILE A 137 7.41 -19.16 2.27
CA ILE A 137 8.81 -19.24 1.84
C ILE A 137 9.71 -18.79 2.99
N GLU A 138 9.35 -17.66 3.62
CA GLU A 138 10.11 -17.01 4.68
C GLU A 138 9.17 -16.41 5.72
N ALA A 139 9.59 -16.47 6.99
CA ALA A 139 8.92 -15.82 8.09
C ALA A 139 9.94 -15.04 8.93
N SER A 140 9.77 -13.74 9.02
CA SER A 140 10.69 -12.81 9.71
C SER A 140 9.95 -12.09 10.84
N PRO A 141 10.06 -12.55 12.10
CA PRO A 141 9.46 -11.87 13.24
C PRO A 141 10.05 -10.45 13.43
N LYS A 142 9.17 -9.47 13.63
CA LYS A 142 9.51 -8.04 13.82
C LYS A 142 8.93 -7.50 15.13
N GLY A 143 9.03 -8.27 16.22
CA GLY A 143 8.45 -7.92 17.51
C GLY A 143 6.96 -8.20 17.57
N HIS A 144 6.12 -7.19 17.33
CA HIS A 144 4.65 -7.30 17.45
C HIS A 144 3.95 -7.83 16.18
N TYR A 145 4.68 -8.03 15.10
CA TYR A 145 4.19 -8.64 13.86
C TYR A 145 5.25 -9.55 13.24
N THR A 146 4.80 -10.40 12.32
CA THR A 146 5.69 -11.21 11.48
C THR A 146 5.48 -10.82 10.02
N GLN A 147 6.58 -10.52 9.33
CA GLN A 147 6.60 -10.36 7.88
C GLN A 147 6.81 -11.73 7.25
N LEU A 148 5.93 -12.11 6.35
CA LEU A 148 5.97 -13.36 5.62
C LEU A 148 6.22 -13.08 4.14
N VAL A 149 7.04 -13.92 3.51
CA VAL A 149 7.07 -14.07 2.06
C VAL A 149 6.38 -15.37 1.73
N VAL A 150 5.32 -15.31 0.92
CA VAL A 150 4.50 -16.48 0.59
C VAL A 150 4.43 -16.68 -0.93
N GLN A 151 4.52 -17.94 -1.36
CA GLN A 151 4.38 -18.33 -2.75
C GLN A 151 2.93 -18.73 -3.04
N PRO A 152 2.25 -18.05 -4.00
CA PRO A 152 0.95 -18.50 -4.51
C PRO A 152 1.00 -19.92 -5.09
N LEU A 153 0.00 -20.75 -4.76
CA LEU A 153 -0.07 -22.14 -5.19
C LEU A 153 -1.02 -22.28 -6.39
N GLY A 154 -0.45 -22.16 -7.61
CA GLY A 154 -1.16 -22.43 -8.86
C GLY A 154 -2.08 -21.32 -9.37
N TRP A 155 -2.11 -20.13 -8.73
CA TRP A 155 -2.96 -19.03 -9.16
C TRP A 155 -2.17 -17.75 -9.55
N TYR A 156 -0.97 -17.58 -9.05
CA TYR A 156 -0.03 -16.52 -9.43
C TYR A 156 1.40 -17.02 -9.35
N HIS A 157 2.36 -16.34 -9.97
CA HIS A 157 3.75 -16.81 -10.08
C HIS A 157 4.71 -16.08 -9.15
N ASP A 158 4.49 -14.77 -8.89
CA ASP A 158 5.37 -13.99 -8.03
C ASP A 158 5.02 -14.20 -6.55
N PRO A 159 6.02 -14.20 -5.66
CA PRO A 159 5.79 -14.21 -4.23
C PRO A 159 5.06 -12.95 -3.76
N LEU A 160 4.33 -13.07 -2.65
CA LEU A 160 3.68 -11.95 -1.98
C LEU A 160 4.33 -11.72 -0.62
N THR A 161 4.49 -10.46 -0.25
CA THR A 161 4.83 -10.05 1.11
C THR A 161 3.54 -9.83 1.90
N VAL A 162 3.45 -10.43 3.08
CA VAL A 162 2.28 -10.34 3.95
C VAL A 162 2.73 -10.00 5.38
N VAL A 163 1.97 -9.16 6.06
CA VAL A 163 2.19 -8.85 7.47
C VAL A 163 1.09 -9.50 8.30
N MET A 164 1.50 -10.37 9.22
CA MET A 164 0.61 -11.04 10.15
C MET A 164 0.87 -10.54 11.58
N ALA A 165 -0.19 -10.10 12.26
CA ALA A 165 -0.12 -9.75 13.68
C ALA A 165 -0.17 -11.03 14.54
N GLY A 166 0.46 -10.99 15.72
CA GLY A 166 0.41 -12.06 16.72
C GLY A 166 1.73 -12.80 16.90
N GLU A 167 1.74 -13.66 17.91
CA GLU A 167 2.93 -14.43 18.34
C GLU A 167 3.08 -15.79 17.62
N ASP A 168 2.01 -16.23 16.94
CA ASP A 168 1.97 -17.51 16.25
C ASP A 168 2.62 -17.43 14.87
N VAL A 169 3.92 -17.61 14.82
CA VAL A 169 4.75 -17.47 13.62
C VAL A 169 4.63 -18.72 12.74
N PRO A 170 4.14 -18.61 11.50
CA PRO A 170 4.11 -19.72 10.56
C PRO A 170 5.50 -20.22 10.21
N VAL A 171 5.61 -21.54 9.98
CA VAL A 171 6.89 -22.14 9.60
C VAL A 171 7.05 -22.21 8.09
N ARG A 172 8.31 -22.20 7.63
CA ARG A 172 8.62 -22.41 6.21
C ARG A 172 8.02 -23.70 5.68
N GLY A 173 7.35 -23.62 4.53
CA GLY A 173 6.64 -24.73 3.92
C GLY A 173 5.18 -24.88 4.38
N GLU A 174 4.75 -24.17 5.41
CA GLU A 174 3.37 -24.19 5.88
C GLU A 174 2.42 -23.67 4.80
N ARG A 175 1.27 -24.32 4.66
CA ARG A 175 0.22 -23.89 3.75
C ARG A 175 -0.74 -22.98 4.48
N LEU A 176 -0.95 -21.79 3.91
CA LEU A 176 -1.87 -20.77 4.38
C LEU A 176 -2.82 -20.37 3.24
N PHE A 177 -3.76 -19.49 3.56
CA PHE A 177 -4.72 -18.94 2.60
C PHE A 177 -4.73 -17.42 2.72
N VAL A 178 -4.78 -16.72 1.59
CA VAL A 178 -4.82 -15.26 1.55
C VAL A 178 -6.09 -14.74 0.91
N GLY A 179 -6.47 -13.54 1.34
CA GLY A 179 -7.52 -12.71 0.79
C GLY A 179 -6.97 -11.36 0.29
N LEU A 180 -7.56 -10.85 -0.78
CA LEU A 180 -7.10 -9.62 -1.46
C LEU A 180 -8.05 -8.45 -1.15
N GLN A 181 -8.28 -8.17 0.13
CA GLN A 181 -9.17 -7.09 0.55
C GLN A 181 -8.47 -5.73 0.43
N LYS A 182 -9.26 -4.66 0.25
CA LYS A 182 -8.76 -3.28 0.10
C LYS A 182 -7.79 -3.07 -1.06
N ALA A 183 -7.95 -3.86 -2.12
CA ALA A 183 -7.12 -3.77 -3.31
C ALA A 183 -7.37 -2.45 -4.05
N ARG A 184 -6.29 -1.85 -4.56
CA ARG A 184 -6.34 -0.71 -5.47
C ARG A 184 -6.07 -1.19 -6.89
N LEU A 185 -6.89 -0.76 -7.85
CA LEU A 185 -6.77 -1.14 -9.24
C LEU A 185 -6.18 0.02 -10.06
N TYR A 186 -5.25 -0.32 -10.94
CA TYR A 186 -4.65 0.64 -11.87
C TYR A 186 -4.65 0.09 -13.29
N ASN A 187 -4.90 0.96 -14.25
CA ASN A 187 -4.65 0.73 -15.67
C ASN A 187 -3.49 1.65 -16.10
N GLY A 188 -2.29 1.09 -16.25
CA GLY A 188 -1.07 1.89 -16.32
C GLY A 188 -0.85 2.69 -15.04
N ASP A 189 -0.69 4.01 -15.15
CA ASP A 189 -0.52 4.90 -14.01
C ASP A 189 -1.86 5.45 -13.46
N GLN A 190 -2.95 5.25 -14.20
CA GLN A 190 -4.26 5.76 -13.81
C GLN A 190 -4.95 4.82 -12.83
N ARG A 191 -5.34 5.37 -11.66
CA ARG A 191 -6.16 4.67 -10.69
C ARG A 191 -7.58 4.47 -11.24
N ILE A 192 -8.10 3.25 -11.05
CA ILE A 192 -9.50 2.94 -11.34
C ILE A 192 -10.29 3.17 -10.05
N GLU A 193 -11.16 4.16 -10.06
CA GLU A 193 -11.95 4.56 -8.90
C GLU A 193 -12.98 3.52 -8.52
N THR A 194 -13.30 3.46 -7.23
CA THR A 194 -14.42 2.68 -6.73
C THR A 194 -15.72 3.43 -7.00
N ARG A 195 -16.84 2.71 -7.01
CA ARG A 195 -18.16 3.32 -7.18
C ARG A 195 -18.48 4.39 -6.12
N GLU A 196 -17.97 4.22 -4.89
CA GLU A 196 -18.14 5.20 -3.82
C GLU A 196 -17.37 6.49 -4.09
N GLU A 197 -16.15 6.37 -4.62
CA GLU A 197 -15.32 7.50 -5.01
C GLU A 197 -15.92 8.24 -6.22
N GLU A 198 -16.43 7.53 -7.24
CA GLU A 198 -17.15 8.12 -8.37
C GLU A 198 -18.39 8.92 -7.92
N LEU A 199 -19.17 8.38 -6.96
CA LEU A 199 -20.35 9.06 -6.42
C LEU A 199 -19.98 10.28 -5.57
N ALA A 200 -18.89 10.22 -4.79
CA ALA A 200 -18.40 11.34 -4.00
C ALA A 200 -17.91 12.50 -4.88
N LEU A 201 -17.21 12.20 -5.97
CA LEU A 201 -16.77 13.19 -6.95
C LEU A 201 -17.95 13.85 -7.67
N ALA A 202 -18.99 13.09 -8.03
CA ALA A 202 -20.19 13.61 -8.67
C ALA A 202 -21.04 14.51 -7.76
N GLN A 203 -20.91 14.38 -6.43
CA GLN A 203 -21.61 15.25 -5.45
C GLN A 203 -20.82 16.52 -5.10
N SER A 204 -19.54 16.57 -5.44
CA SER A 204 -18.65 17.71 -5.17
C SER A 204 -18.41 18.62 -6.38
N ALA A 205 -18.97 18.31 -7.52
CA ALA A 205 -18.97 19.08 -8.78
C ALA A 205 -20.27 19.86 -8.97
#